data_2496ec7a33c7da9934dd74e592d1fa2f
#
_entry.id   2496ec7a33c7da9934dd74e592d1fa2f
#
_cell.length_a   1.000
_cell.length_b   1.000
_cell.length_c   1.000
_cell.angle_alpha   90.00
_cell.angle_beta   90.00
_cell.angle_gamma   90.00
#
_symmetry.space_group_name_H-M   'P 1'
#
loop_
_entity.id
_entity.type
_entity.pdbx_description
1 polymer ?
#
loop_
_entity_poly.entity_id
_entity_poly.type
_entity_poly.pdbx_seq_one_letter_code
_entity_poly.pdbx_strand_id
1 'polypeptide(L)'
;PMKFKRLTDRCFRHRLASFLNGIVTFSNAKNIFGERTIRISNGIDFDAIPMKKQMNDTTHELHLIGVAEVHYWHGFDRLIRGLAEYYCTNPDYKVYFHIVGPLSGEREKQEILPVIRDNKLESYVILHGPQHDQQLDAMFEQADFAIGSLGRHRSGITHIKTLKNREYAARGLAFTYSEIDEDFDKMPYIWKAPPDESPINIQQLISFQKSLTMTPQNIRESIRPL
;
A
#
# COMPACT_ATOMS: atom_id res chain seq x y z
N PRO A 1 -3.35 0.19 -34.42
CA PRO A 1 -2.39 1.25 -34.05
C PRO A 1 -1.34 0.78 -33.04
N MET A 2 -1.70 -0.05 -32.01
CA MET A 2 -0.77 -0.51 -30.98
C MET A 2 0.33 -1.45 -31.48
N LYS A 3 0.04 -2.37 -32.40
CA LYS A 3 1.04 -3.30 -32.95
C LYS A 3 2.11 -2.57 -33.76
N PHE A 4 1.72 -1.55 -34.52
CA PHE A 4 2.65 -0.73 -35.31
C PHE A 4 3.56 0.11 -34.40
N LYS A 5 3.01 0.74 -33.35
CA LYS A 5 3.82 1.48 -32.36
C LYS A 5 4.85 0.59 -31.65
N ARG A 6 4.48 -0.67 -31.32
CA ARG A 6 5.42 -1.62 -30.72
C ARG A 6 6.53 -2.04 -31.69
N LEU A 7 6.24 -2.15 -32.98
CA LEU A 7 7.22 -2.52 -33.99
C LEU A 7 8.23 -1.38 -34.19
N THR A 8 7.76 -0.13 -34.35
CA THR A 8 8.62 1.04 -34.49
C THR A 8 9.48 1.25 -33.24
N ASP A 9 8.91 1.15 -32.05
CA ASP A 9 9.67 1.19 -30.80
C ASP A 9 10.79 0.15 -30.79
N ARG A 10 10.48 -1.10 -31.11
CA ARG A 10 11.43 -2.21 -31.13
C ARG A 10 12.58 -2.00 -32.11
N CYS A 11 12.33 -1.32 -33.23
CA CYS A 11 13.35 -1.01 -34.26
C CYS A 11 14.26 0.16 -33.85
N PHE A 12 13.72 1.16 -33.17
CA PHE A 12 14.42 2.41 -32.98
C PHE A 12 14.93 2.67 -31.56
N ARG A 13 14.43 1.96 -30.54
CA ARG A 13 14.76 2.20 -29.13
C ARG A 13 16.25 2.15 -28.80
N HIS A 14 16.99 1.20 -29.38
CA HIS A 14 18.46 1.12 -29.19
C HIS A 14 19.17 2.31 -29.80
N ARG A 15 18.76 2.72 -31.01
CA ARG A 15 19.33 3.87 -31.69
C ARG A 15 19.02 5.18 -30.95
N LEU A 16 17.82 5.33 -30.41
CA LEU A 16 17.46 6.49 -29.60
C LEU A 16 18.24 6.49 -28.27
N ALA A 17 18.37 5.34 -27.64
CA ALA A 17 19.10 5.22 -26.39
C ALA A 17 20.58 5.59 -26.53
N SER A 18 21.23 5.30 -27.67
CA SER A 18 22.65 5.63 -27.88
C SER A 18 22.97 7.14 -27.91
N PHE A 19 21.95 8.00 -27.94
CA PHE A 19 22.12 9.46 -27.78
C PHE A 19 22.02 9.92 -26.32
N LEU A 20 21.75 9.00 -25.37
CA LEU A 20 21.59 9.32 -23.96
C LEU A 20 22.91 9.08 -23.20
N ASN A 21 23.17 9.91 -22.21
CA ASN A 21 24.31 9.71 -21.29
C ASN A 21 24.05 8.62 -20.26
N GLY A 22 22.81 8.15 -20.13
CA GLY A 22 22.37 7.10 -19.23
C GLY A 22 20.84 7.07 -19.12
N ILE A 23 20.30 5.98 -18.57
CA ILE A 23 18.85 5.79 -18.41
C ILE A 23 18.54 5.66 -16.92
N VAL A 24 17.69 6.53 -16.41
CA VAL A 24 17.19 6.47 -15.03
C VAL A 24 16.14 5.35 -14.95
N THR A 25 16.29 4.47 -13.96
CA THR A 25 15.38 3.33 -13.77
C THR A 25 15.15 2.98 -12.30
N PHE A 26 14.00 2.42 -12.00
CA PHE A 26 13.71 1.79 -10.69
C PHE A 26 14.07 0.30 -10.66
N SER A 27 14.43 -0.28 -11.81
CA SER A 27 14.78 -1.70 -11.92
C SER A 27 16.25 -1.96 -11.58
N ASN A 28 16.59 -3.24 -11.34
CA ASN A 28 17.96 -3.68 -11.12
C ASN A 28 18.76 -3.89 -12.42
N ALA A 29 18.21 -3.54 -13.58
CA ALA A 29 18.90 -3.67 -14.86
C ALA A 29 20.11 -2.75 -14.90
N LYS A 30 21.31 -3.32 -15.14
CA LYS A 30 22.56 -2.56 -15.27
C LYS A 30 22.64 -1.79 -16.60
N ASN A 31 21.99 -2.32 -17.63
CA ASN A 31 21.90 -1.73 -18.96
C ASN A 31 20.47 -1.85 -19.49
N ILE A 32 19.99 -0.81 -20.15
CA ILE A 32 18.72 -0.80 -20.88
C ILE A 32 18.99 -0.28 -22.27
N PHE A 33 18.58 -1.04 -23.29
CA PHE A 33 18.81 -0.73 -24.71
C PHE A 33 20.27 -0.47 -25.09
N GLY A 34 21.22 -1.08 -24.36
CA GLY A 34 22.65 -0.90 -24.57
C GLY A 34 23.31 0.17 -23.70
N GLU A 35 22.52 1.07 -23.12
CA GLU A 35 23.03 2.19 -22.33
C GLU A 35 23.06 1.87 -20.83
N ARG A 36 24.03 2.47 -20.13
CA ARG A 36 24.15 2.33 -18.67
C ARG A 36 22.91 2.88 -17.96
N THR A 37 22.56 2.25 -16.86
CA THR A 37 21.46 2.71 -16.02
C THR A 37 21.94 3.44 -14.78
N ILE A 38 21.13 4.37 -14.32
CA ILE A 38 21.23 5.03 -13.02
C ILE A 38 20.01 4.58 -12.22
N ARG A 39 20.24 3.68 -11.26
CA ARG A 39 19.15 3.21 -10.40
C ARG A 39 18.79 4.29 -9.39
N ILE A 40 17.52 4.62 -9.32
CA ILE A 40 16.95 5.48 -8.30
C ILE A 40 15.86 4.75 -7.53
N SER A 41 15.47 5.32 -6.39
CA SER A 41 14.27 4.94 -5.65
C SER A 41 13.29 6.11 -5.62
N ASN A 42 12.05 5.85 -5.26
CA ASN A 42 11.11 6.90 -4.93
C ASN A 42 11.57 7.60 -3.65
N GLY A 43 11.70 8.91 -3.71
CA GLY A 43 11.94 9.75 -2.55
C GLY A 43 10.66 10.41 -2.05
N ILE A 44 10.65 10.80 -0.80
CA ILE A 44 9.61 11.61 -0.16
C ILE A 44 10.25 12.84 0.47
N ASP A 45 9.49 13.90 0.62
CA ASP A 45 9.89 15.00 1.49
C ASP A 45 9.65 14.59 2.94
N PHE A 46 10.66 13.97 3.52
CA PHE A 46 10.59 13.34 4.84
C PHE A 46 10.19 14.33 5.94
N ASP A 47 10.71 15.55 5.88
CA ASP A 47 10.49 16.55 6.91
C ASP A 47 9.10 17.22 6.78
N ALA A 48 8.53 17.23 5.59
CA ALA A 48 7.18 17.75 5.36
C ALA A 48 6.06 16.78 5.80
N ILE A 49 6.37 15.48 6.01
CA ILE A 49 5.36 14.50 6.41
C ILE A 49 5.19 14.52 7.94
N PRO A 50 4.00 14.87 8.47
CA PRO A 50 3.73 14.81 9.90
C PRO A 50 3.85 13.37 10.44
N MET A 51 4.54 13.21 11.55
CA MET A 51 4.63 11.95 12.27
C MET A 51 3.46 11.80 13.24
N LYS A 52 2.93 10.58 13.37
CA LYS A 52 1.98 10.21 14.41
C LYS A 52 2.56 10.50 15.80
N LYS A 53 1.82 11.21 16.64
CA LYS A 53 2.32 11.70 17.92
C LYS A 53 2.47 10.60 18.96
N GLN A 54 1.51 9.68 18.99
CA GLN A 54 1.48 8.58 19.96
C GLN A 54 0.77 7.36 19.39
N MET A 55 1.01 6.20 19.98
CA MET A 55 0.23 5.00 19.69
C MET A 55 -1.16 5.12 20.35
N ASN A 56 -2.18 4.67 19.65
CA ASN A 56 -3.52 4.58 20.21
C ASN A 56 -3.64 3.35 21.15
N ASP A 57 -4.67 3.35 21.97
CA ASP A 57 -5.04 2.16 22.73
C ASP A 57 -5.76 1.18 21.78
N THR A 58 -5.11 0.08 21.47
CA THR A 58 -5.64 -0.98 20.62
C THR A 58 -6.17 -2.17 21.42
N THR A 59 -6.55 -1.97 22.68
CA THR A 59 -7.04 -3.07 23.56
C THR A 59 -8.34 -3.68 23.04
N HIS A 60 -9.26 -2.86 22.54
CA HIS A 60 -10.61 -3.29 22.14
C HIS A 60 -10.90 -3.18 20.64
N GLU A 61 -10.16 -2.35 19.94
CA GLU A 61 -10.39 -2.08 18.52
C GLU A 61 -9.09 -1.77 17.76
N LEU A 62 -9.16 -1.85 16.44
CA LEU A 62 -8.04 -1.58 15.53
C LEU A 62 -8.54 -0.78 14.34
N HIS A 63 -7.92 0.36 14.07
CA HIS A 63 -8.21 1.22 12.93
C HIS A 63 -7.17 1.06 11.83
N LEU A 64 -7.59 0.43 10.72
CA LEU A 64 -6.80 0.26 9.51
C LEU A 64 -7.05 1.43 8.57
N ILE A 65 -6.01 1.96 7.92
CA ILE A 65 -6.15 3.03 6.93
C ILE A 65 -5.53 2.63 5.58
N GLY A 66 -6.28 2.80 4.50
CA GLY A 66 -5.79 2.65 3.13
C GLY A 66 -6.02 3.93 2.35
N VAL A 67 -4.94 4.61 1.94
CA VAL A 67 -5.01 5.87 1.18
C VAL A 67 -4.71 5.60 -0.29
N ALA A 68 -5.68 5.79 -1.17
CA ALA A 68 -5.51 5.58 -2.61
C ALA A 68 -6.66 6.15 -3.43
N GLU A 69 -6.41 6.58 -4.68
CA GLU A 69 -7.39 6.38 -5.73
C GLU A 69 -7.53 4.88 -5.94
N VAL A 70 -8.69 4.32 -5.58
CA VAL A 70 -8.84 2.87 -5.46
C VAL A 70 -8.84 2.22 -6.85
N HIS A 71 -7.89 1.33 -7.06
CA HIS A 71 -7.77 0.50 -8.26
C HIS A 71 -7.64 -0.98 -7.88
N TYR A 72 -7.93 -1.88 -8.81
CA TYR A 72 -7.92 -3.33 -8.60
C TYR A 72 -6.59 -3.89 -8.05
N TRP A 73 -5.47 -3.22 -8.33
CA TRP A 73 -4.17 -3.60 -7.79
C TRP A 73 -3.93 -3.18 -6.33
N HIS A 74 -4.81 -2.35 -5.74
CA HIS A 74 -4.74 -2.08 -4.31
C HIS A 74 -5.24 -3.28 -3.50
N GLY A 75 -6.11 -4.14 -4.07
CA GLY A 75 -6.56 -5.37 -3.44
C GLY A 75 -7.36 -5.15 -2.16
N PHE A 76 -8.02 -4.00 -2.00
CA PHE A 76 -8.85 -3.70 -0.83
C PHE A 76 -10.04 -4.65 -0.70
N ASP A 77 -10.52 -5.20 -1.81
CA ASP A 77 -11.51 -6.29 -1.83
C ASP A 77 -11.06 -7.52 -1.04
N ARG A 78 -9.76 -7.85 -1.06
CA ARG A 78 -9.19 -8.97 -0.29
C ARG A 78 -9.28 -8.71 1.21
N LEU A 79 -8.98 -7.48 1.64
CA LEU A 79 -9.11 -7.08 3.05
C LEU A 79 -10.57 -7.08 3.50
N ILE A 80 -11.48 -6.59 2.66
CA ILE A 80 -12.92 -6.56 2.96
C ILE A 80 -13.48 -7.98 3.04
N ARG A 81 -13.06 -8.90 2.16
CA ARG A 81 -13.40 -10.33 2.27
C ARG A 81 -12.88 -10.94 3.57
N GLY A 82 -11.66 -10.60 3.97
CA GLY A 82 -11.11 -11.02 5.26
C GLY A 82 -11.91 -10.49 6.45
N LEU A 83 -12.37 -9.24 6.39
CA LEU A 83 -13.28 -8.68 7.40
C LEU A 83 -14.63 -9.41 7.41
N ALA A 84 -15.18 -9.78 6.25
CA ALA A 84 -16.41 -10.56 6.18
C ALA A 84 -16.25 -11.92 6.88
N GLU A 85 -15.17 -12.66 6.60
CA GLU A 85 -14.86 -13.91 7.29
C GLU A 85 -14.67 -13.71 8.79
N TYR A 86 -13.96 -12.67 9.19
CA TYR A 86 -13.73 -12.33 10.58
C TYR A 86 -15.02 -12.04 11.34
N TYR A 87 -15.90 -11.21 10.78
CA TYR A 87 -17.16 -10.83 11.42
C TYR A 87 -18.22 -11.94 11.40
N CYS A 88 -18.11 -12.94 10.53
CA CYS A 88 -18.92 -14.16 10.62
C CYS A 88 -18.73 -14.92 11.93
N THR A 89 -17.61 -14.73 12.62
CA THR A 89 -17.35 -15.37 13.93
C THR A 89 -17.90 -14.58 15.12
N ASN A 90 -18.57 -13.46 14.87
CA ASN A 90 -19.09 -12.52 15.87
C ASN A 90 -18.06 -12.12 16.95
N PRO A 91 -16.92 -11.53 16.56
CA PRO A 91 -15.84 -11.23 17.49
C PRO A 91 -16.17 -10.03 18.39
N ASP A 92 -15.68 -10.05 19.65
CA ASP A 92 -15.76 -8.89 20.55
C ASP A 92 -14.82 -7.77 20.11
N TYR A 93 -13.62 -8.12 19.63
CA TYR A 93 -12.61 -7.15 19.17
C TYR A 93 -13.02 -6.56 17.82
N LYS A 94 -13.03 -5.23 17.72
CA LYS A 94 -13.51 -4.54 16.51
C LYS A 94 -12.34 -4.13 15.61
N VAL A 95 -12.56 -4.23 14.30
CA VAL A 95 -11.57 -3.83 13.28
C VAL A 95 -12.28 -2.96 12.26
N TYR A 96 -11.83 -1.72 12.15
CA TYR A 96 -12.35 -0.75 11.20
C TYR A 96 -11.38 -0.57 10.04
N PHE A 97 -11.90 -0.47 8.83
CA PHE A 97 -11.10 -0.17 7.66
C PHE A 97 -11.55 1.14 7.03
N HIS A 98 -10.71 2.14 7.13
CA HIS A 98 -10.90 3.47 6.57
C HIS A 98 -10.26 3.53 5.19
N ILE A 99 -11.08 3.68 4.15
CA ILE A 99 -10.65 3.87 2.77
C ILE A 99 -10.70 5.37 2.47
N VAL A 100 -9.53 5.96 2.23
CA VAL A 100 -9.37 7.38 1.93
C VAL A 100 -8.96 7.56 0.49
N GLY A 101 -9.77 8.27 -0.26
CA GLY A 101 -9.60 8.51 -1.67
C GLY A 101 -10.81 8.08 -2.49
N PRO A 102 -10.82 8.40 -3.80
CA PRO A 102 -11.96 8.12 -4.66
C PRO A 102 -12.07 6.63 -4.99
N LEU A 103 -13.29 6.12 -4.94
CA LEU A 103 -13.70 4.81 -5.48
C LEU A 103 -14.47 5.09 -6.80
N SER A 104 -13.72 5.41 -7.86
CA SER A 104 -14.31 5.89 -9.12
C SER A 104 -14.58 4.80 -10.15
N GLY A 105 -13.74 3.73 -10.16
CA GLY A 105 -13.81 2.66 -11.14
C GLY A 105 -15.04 1.77 -10.96
N GLU A 106 -15.73 1.44 -12.05
CA GLU A 106 -16.92 0.56 -11.99
C GLU A 106 -16.54 -0.86 -11.56
N ARG A 107 -15.37 -1.34 -11.97
CA ARG A 107 -14.85 -2.64 -11.52
C ARG A 107 -14.66 -2.67 -10.00
N GLU A 108 -13.99 -1.68 -9.46
CA GLU A 108 -13.69 -1.57 -8.04
C GLU A 108 -14.96 -1.43 -7.20
N LYS A 109 -15.94 -0.67 -7.69
CA LYS A 109 -17.26 -0.58 -7.05
C LYS A 109 -17.97 -1.94 -7.01
N GLN A 110 -17.93 -2.69 -8.12
CA GLN A 110 -18.55 -4.02 -8.21
C GLN A 110 -17.83 -5.06 -7.34
N GLU A 111 -16.52 -4.94 -7.16
CA GLU A 111 -15.73 -5.84 -6.32
C GLU A 111 -15.87 -5.53 -4.81
N ILE A 112 -16.12 -4.28 -4.44
CA ILE A 112 -16.10 -3.79 -3.04
C ILE A 112 -17.50 -3.63 -2.45
N LEU A 113 -18.37 -2.85 -3.10
CA LEU A 113 -19.65 -2.44 -2.48
C LEU A 113 -20.61 -3.61 -2.20
N PRO A 114 -20.75 -4.62 -3.07
CA PRO A 114 -21.59 -5.78 -2.76
C PRO A 114 -21.07 -6.57 -1.55
N VAL A 115 -19.76 -6.75 -1.43
CA VAL A 115 -19.19 -7.50 -0.30
C VAL A 115 -19.46 -6.78 1.03
N ILE A 116 -19.34 -5.44 1.05
CA ILE A 116 -19.68 -4.63 2.24
C ILE A 116 -21.15 -4.83 2.62
N ARG A 117 -22.07 -4.62 1.66
CA ARG A 117 -23.51 -4.71 1.89
C ARG A 117 -23.97 -6.10 2.29
N ASP A 118 -23.56 -7.11 1.52
CA ASP A 118 -24.05 -8.49 1.67
C ASP A 118 -23.55 -9.13 2.97
N ASN A 119 -22.45 -8.61 3.55
CA ASN A 119 -21.90 -9.04 4.84
C ASN A 119 -22.15 -8.03 5.98
N LYS A 120 -22.96 -6.99 5.76
CA LYS A 120 -23.32 -5.98 6.78
C LYS A 120 -22.10 -5.29 7.41
N LEU A 121 -21.13 -4.94 6.56
CA LEU A 121 -19.86 -4.33 7.00
C LEU A 121 -19.86 -2.79 6.95
N GLU A 122 -20.99 -2.15 6.71
CA GLU A 122 -21.08 -0.68 6.54
C GLU A 122 -20.58 0.09 7.76
N SER A 123 -20.69 -0.50 8.95
CA SER A 123 -20.16 0.10 10.19
C SER A 123 -18.67 -0.13 10.40
N TYR A 124 -18.04 -1.02 9.62
CA TYR A 124 -16.64 -1.42 9.77
C TYR A 124 -15.76 -1.04 8.59
N VAL A 125 -16.33 -0.85 7.40
CA VAL A 125 -15.63 -0.39 6.21
C VAL A 125 -16.16 0.98 5.83
N ILE A 126 -15.37 2.01 6.12
CA ILE A 126 -15.78 3.41 6.01
C ILE A 126 -15.10 4.05 4.78
N LEU A 127 -15.92 4.52 3.84
CA LEU A 127 -15.48 5.21 2.63
C LEU A 127 -15.49 6.73 2.90
N HIS A 128 -14.31 7.34 3.01
CA HIS A 128 -14.19 8.76 3.32
C HIS A 128 -14.17 9.68 2.10
N GLY A 129 -14.00 9.10 0.89
CA GLY A 129 -13.71 9.91 -0.28
C GLY A 129 -12.33 10.58 -0.21
N PRO A 130 -12.03 11.52 -1.13
CA PRO A 130 -10.77 12.26 -1.12
C PRO A 130 -10.61 13.11 0.12
N GLN A 131 -9.44 13.00 0.79
CA GLN A 131 -9.06 13.86 1.91
C GLN A 131 -7.65 14.40 1.66
N HIS A 132 -7.37 15.62 2.11
CA HIS A 132 -6.11 16.31 1.88
C HIS A 132 -5.64 17.05 3.14
N ASP A 133 -4.37 17.37 3.20
CA ASP A 133 -3.77 18.22 4.23
C ASP A 133 -4.15 17.81 5.65
N GLN A 134 -4.62 18.74 6.46
CA GLN A 134 -4.97 18.51 7.85
C GLN A 134 -6.04 17.42 8.07
N GLN A 135 -6.98 17.26 7.13
CA GLN A 135 -7.99 16.22 7.24
C GLN A 135 -7.36 14.81 7.09
N LEU A 136 -6.47 14.66 6.12
CA LEU A 136 -5.73 13.41 5.92
C LEU A 136 -4.80 13.13 7.11
N ASP A 137 -4.11 14.16 7.63
CA ASP A 137 -3.24 14.02 8.79
C ASP A 137 -4.00 13.59 10.04
N ALA A 138 -5.21 14.13 10.28
CA ALA A 138 -6.06 13.72 11.37
C ALA A 138 -6.49 12.25 11.27
N MET A 139 -6.74 11.75 10.05
CA MET A 139 -7.07 10.34 9.83
C MET A 139 -5.87 9.43 10.11
N PHE A 140 -4.68 9.82 9.71
CA PHE A 140 -3.46 9.09 10.04
C PHE A 140 -3.15 9.07 11.54
N GLU A 141 -3.49 10.15 12.27
CA GLU A 141 -3.33 10.19 13.72
C GLU A 141 -4.25 9.18 14.42
N GLN A 142 -5.45 8.95 13.90
CA GLN A 142 -6.40 7.98 14.43
C GLN A 142 -6.10 6.54 13.99
N ALA A 143 -5.37 6.34 12.90
CA ALA A 143 -5.06 5.01 12.38
C ALA A 143 -3.99 4.30 13.22
N ASP A 144 -4.13 2.98 13.36
CA ASP A 144 -3.19 2.11 14.08
C ASP A 144 -2.27 1.36 13.14
N PHE A 145 -2.77 1.07 11.93
CA PHE A 145 -2.08 0.24 10.96
C PHE A 145 -2.44 0.68 9.53
N ALA A 146 -1.45 0.75 8.64
CA ALA A 146 -1.71 1.19 7.28
C ALA A 146 -1.75 0.03 6.26
N ILE A 147 -2.56 0.21 5.22
CA ILE A 147 -2.80 -0.78 4.19
C ILE A 147 -2.20 -0.29 2.86
N GLY A 148 -1.12 -0.93 2.44
CA GLY A 148 -0.50 -0.74 1.14
C GLY A 148 -1.25 -1.46 0.03
N SER A 149 -0.54 -1.85 -1.03
CA SER A 149 -1.15 -2.59 -2.13
C SER A 149 -1.18 -4.09 -1.81
N LEU A 150 -2.35 -4.70 -1.88
CA LEU A 150 -2.54 -6.13 -1.60
C LEU A 150 -2.77 -6.96 -2.88
N GLY A 151 -2.88 -6.32 -4.04
CA GLY A 151 -3.24 -6.95 -5.31
C GLY A 151 -2.28 -6.64 -6.47
N ARG A 152 -1.02 -6.28 -6.22
CA ARG A 152 -0.06 -5.97 -7.30
C ARG A 152 0.21 -7.12 -8.25
N HIS A 153 0.12 -8.35 -7.79
CA HIS A 153 0.19 -9.56 -8.64
C HIS A 153 -0.82 -9.52 -9.80
N ARG A 154 -1.99 -8.90 -9.63
CA ARG A 154 -3.03 -8.72 -10.67
C ARG A 154 -2.55 -7.88 -11.86
N SER A 155 -1.59 -6.99 -11.65
CA SER A 155 -0.98 -6.15 -12.69
C SER A 155 0.32 -6.72 -13.25
N GLY A 156 0.74 -7.91 -12.79
CA GLY A 156 2.01 -8.53 -13.16
C GLY A 156 3.24 -7.81 -12.59
N ILE A 157 3.05 -6.87 -11.66
CA ILE A 157 4.14 -6.14 -11.00
C ILE A 157 4.43 -6.84 -9.67
N THR A 158 5.62 -7.43 -9.56
CA THR A 158 6.06 -8.14 -8.35
C THR A 158 6.99 -7.29 -7.50
N HIS A 159 7.80 -6.43 -8.11
CA HIS A 159 8.79 -5.58 -7.44
C HIS A 159 8.44 -4.12 -7.68
N ILE A 160 8.16 -3.38 -6.64
CA ILE A 160 7.86 -1.96 -6.74
C ILE A 160 8.15 -1.24 -5.42
N LYS A 161 8.79 -0.08 -5.51
CA LYS A 161 9.06 0.82 -4.39
C LYS A 161 8.03 1.95 -4.41
N THR A 162 6.94 1.79 -3.66
CA THR A 162 5.84 2.76 -3.68
C THR A 162 6.09 3.97 -2.78
N LEU A 163 5.64 5.15 -3.16
CA LEU A 163 5.64 6.35 -2.29
C LEU A 163 4.81 6.12 -1.03
N LYS A 164 3.72 5.37 -1.16
CA LYS A 164 2.79 5.04 -0.08
C LYS A 164 3.50 4.34 1.09
N ASN A 165 4.32 3.32 0.82
CA ASN A 165 5.05 2.60 1.85
C ASN A 165 5.99 3.54 2.61
N ARG A 166 6.65 4.45 1.89
CA ARG A 166 7.55 5.45 2.46
C ARG A 166 6.80 6.46 3.31
N GLU A 167 5.66 6.94 2.84
CA GLU A 167 4.82 7.85 3.60
C GLU A 167 4.31 7.20 4.89
N TYR A 168 3.83 5.96 4.85
CA TYR A 168 3.36 5.24 6.03
C TYR A 168 4.46 5.11 7.10
N ALA A 169 5.66 4.70 6.67
CA ALA A 169 6.79 4.63 7.57
C ALA A 169 7.24 6.01 8.08
N ALA A 170 7.22 7.06 7.23
CA ALA A 170 7.52 8.43 7.65
C ALA A 170 6.51 8.96 8.67
N ARG A 171 5.25 8.54 8.58
CA ARG A 171 4.22 8.82 9.59
C ARG A 171 4.37 7.99 10.86
N GLY A 172 5.27 7.01 10.87
CA GLY A 172 5.50 6.13 12.03
C GLY A 172 4.47 5.01 12.18
N LEU A 173 3.80 4.61 11.10
CA LEU A 173 2.82 3.54 11.11
C LEU A 173 3.42 2.22 10.64
N ALA A 174 3.09 1.14 11.32
CA ALA A 174 3.24 -0.21 10.81
C ALA A 174 2.24 -0.43 9.65
N PHE A 175 2.59 -1.29 8.70
CA PHE A 175 1.74 -1.49 7.52
C PHE A 175 1.92 -2.86 6.86
N THR A 176 1.01 -3.15 5.94
CA THR A 176 1.03 -4.36 5.10
C THR A 176 1.03 -4.02 3.62
N TYR A 177 1.62 -4.90 2.83
CA TYR A 177 1.56 -4.92 1.37
C TYR A 177 1.93 -6.33 0.87
N SER A 178 1.67 -6.63 -0.42
CA SER A 178 1.92 -7.96 -1.00
C SER A 178 3.09 -8.04 -1.98
N GLU A 179 3.46 -6.93 -2.60
CA GLU A 179 4.60 -6.84 -3.52
C GLU A 179 5.95 -6.97 -2.80
N ILE A 180 7.04 -7.05 -3.56
CA ILE A 180 8.40 -6.99 -3.03
C ILE A 180 8.85 -5.52 -3.04
N ASP A 181 9.15 -4.99 -1.86
CA ASP A 181 9.81 -3.71 -1.64
C ASP A 181 11.05 -3.95 -0.77
N GLU A 182 12.21 -4.04 -1.41
CA GLU A 182 13.47 -4.39 -0.76
C GLU A 182 13.84 -3.48 0.42
N ASP A 183 13.32 -2.24 0.42
CA ASP A 183 13.59 -1.27 1.48
C ASP A 183 12.81 -1.62 2.76
N PHE A 184 11.69 -2.36 2.64
CA PHE A 184 10.77 -2.64 3.74
C PHE A 184 10.62 -4.11 4.11
N ASP A 185 10.89 -5.05 3.20
CA ASP A 185 10.59 -6.49 3.38
C ASP A 185 11.20 -7.11 4.63
N LYS A 186 12.27 -6.51 5.19
CA LYS A 186 12.95 -7.00 6.40
C LYS A 186 12.65 -6.16 7.64
N MET A 187 11.82 -5.13 7.53
CA MET A 187 11.51 -4.26 8.65
C MET A 187 10.53 -4.95 9.62
N PRO A 188 10.74 -4.88 10.93
CA PRO A 188 9.95 -5.64 11.91
C PRO A 188 8.51 -5.11 12.08
N TYR A 189 8.19 -3.95 11.54
CA TYR A 189 6.85 -3.35 11.54
C TYR A 189 6.07 -3.64 10.26
N ILE A 190 6.54 -4.55 9.42
CA ILE A 190 5.87 -4.96 8.19
C ILE A 190 5.23 -6.33 8.36
N TRP A 191 3.92 -6.40 8.17
CA TRP A 191 3.22 -7.66 7.99
C TRP A 191 3.02 -7.94 6.50
N LYS A 192 3.70 -8.96 5.97
CA LYS A 192 3.62 -9.30 4.54
C LYS A 192 2.37 -10.08 4.22
N ALA A 193 1.50 -9.50 3.40
CA ALA A 193 0.37 -10.23 2.83
C ALA A 193 0.84 -11.15 1.69
N PRO A 194 0.25 -12.34 1.51
CA PRO A 194 0.56 -13.20 0.39
C PRO A 194 0.16 -12.53 -0.95
N PRO A 195 0.97 -12.69 -2.02
CA PRO A 195 0.70 -12.08 -3.33
C PRO A 195 -0.26 -12.96 -4.17
N ASP A 196 -1.45 -13.24 -3.64
CA ASP A 196 -2.48 -14.09 -4.25
C ASP A 196 -3.89 -13.49 -4.05
N GLU A 197 -4.93 -14.24 -4.37
CA GLU A 197 -6.33 -13.80 -4.25
C GLU A 197 -6.98 -14.18 -2.92
N SER A 198 -6.25 -14.78 -1.98
CA SER A 198 -6.80 -15.16 -0.67
C SER A 198 -7.29 -13.94 0.12
N PRO A 199 -8.37 -14.05 0.88
CA PRO A 199 -8.76 -13.04 1.85
C PRO A 199 -7.64 -12.75 2.86
N ILE A 200 -7.54 -11.52 3.31
CA ILE A 200 -6.53 -11.15 4.32
C ILE A 200 -6.96 -11.71 5.68
N ASN A 201 -6.06 -12.44 6.32
CA ASN A 201 -6.31 -13.02 7.65
C ASN A 201 -6.27 -11.92 8.73
N ILE A 202 -7.45 -11.44 9.13
CA ILE A 202 -7.60 -10.36 10.11
C ILE A 202 -7.06 -10.76 11.48
N GLN A 203 -7.23 -12.01 11.90
CA GLN A 203 -6.72 -12.47 13.19
C GLN A 203 -5.17 -12.45 13.26
N GLN A 204 -4.51 -12.81 12.16
CA GLN A 204 -3.04 -12.71 12.08
C GLN A 204 -2.58 -11.25 12.10
N LEU A 205 -3.30 -10.34 11.43
CA LEU A 205 -3.00 -8.92 11.43
C LEU A 205 -3.15 -8.32 12.83
N ILE A 206 -4.23 -8.65 13.56
CA ILE A 206 -4.43 -8.25 14.96
C ILE A 206 -3.28 -8.77 15.83
N SER A 207 -2.92 -10.06 15.68
CA SER A 207 -1.84 -10.67 16.45
C SER A 207 -0.50 -10.00 16.18
N PHE A 208 -0.22 -9.67 14.92
CA PHE A 208 0.97 -8.92 14.53
C PHE A 208 0.99 -7.53 15.17
N GLN A 209 -0.10 -6.77 15.05
CA GLN A 209 -0.19 -5.42 15.64
C GLN A 209 0.02 -5.43 17.15
N LYS A 210 -0.56 -6.42 17.84
CA LYS A 210 -0.38 -6.59 19.31
C LYS A 210 1.05 -6.98 19.71
N SER A 211 1.79 -7.62 18.81
CA SER A 211 3.20 -8.01 19.06
C SER A 211 4.19 -6.87 18.76
N LEU A 212 3.73 -5.77 18.14
CA LEU A 212 4.58 -4.68 17.75
C LEU A 212 5.08 -3.89 18.97
N THR A 213 6.38 -3.76 19.07
CA THR A 213 7.05 -3.03 20.16
C THR A 213 7.68 -1.70 19.73
N MET A 214 7.71 -1.45 18.42
CA MET A 214 8.30 -0.22 17.88
C MET A 214 7.37 0.98 18.04
N THR A 215 7.93 2.08 18.49
CA THR A 215 7.22 3.36 18.56
C THR A 215 7.14 4.02 17.18
N PRO A 216 6.20 4.97 16.94
CA PRO A 216 6.14 5.74 15.69
C PRO A 216 7.48 6.42 15.36
N GLN A 217 8.17 6.94 16.36
CA GLN A 217 9.51 7.54 16.20
C GLN A 217 10.52 6.52 15.66
N ASN A 218 10.56 5.31 16.21
CA ASN A 218 11.51 4.27 15.79
C ASN A 218 11.23 3.79 14.37
N ILE A 219 9.94 3.68 13.98
CA ILE A 219 9.55 3.36 12.62
C ILE A 219 10.03 4.45 11.65
N ARG A 220 9.73 5.71 11.97
CA ARG A 220 10.14 6.86 11.16
C ARG A 220 11.66 6.93 10.97
N GLU A 221 12.42 6.82 12.05
CA GLU A 221 13.90 6.92 11.98
C GLU A 221 14.52 5.75 11.17
N SER A 222 13.87 4.59 11.12
CA SER A 222 14.37 3.44 10.36
C SER A 222 14.48 3.68 8.85
N ILE A 223 13.75 4.65 8.30
CA ILE A 223 13.74 4.96 6.88
C ILE A 223 14.49 6.24 6.52
N ARG A 224 15.07 6.96 7.50
CA ARG A 224 15.84 8.18 7.23
C ARG A 224 17.00 7.98 6.24
N PRO A 225 17.67 6.83 6.21
CA PRO A 225 18.76 6.56 5.25
C PRO A 225 18.28 6.16 3.84
N LEU A 226 16.98 5.93 3.61
CA LEU A 226 16.41 5.47 2.35
C LEU A 226 16.10 6.65 1.42
#